data_a5b96ca5013c1cbc73e4536af6c9aa19
#
_entry.id   a5b96ca5013c1cbc73e4536af6c9aa19
#
_cell.length_a   1.000
_cell.length_b   1.000
_cell.length_c   1.000
_cell.angle_alpha   90.00
_cell.angle_beta   90.00
_cell.angle_gamma   90.00
#
_symmetry.space_group_name_H-M   'P 1'
#
loop_
_entity.id
_entity.type
_entity.pdbx_description
1 polymer ?
#
loop_
_entity_poly.entity_id
_entity_poly.type
_entity_poly.pdbx_seq_one_letter_code
_entity_poly.pdbx_strand_id
1 'polypeptide(L)'
;MNKFKTFTALMLLLAIGFAGCGKSEAERHRLSKKEKARLDSLDRAALKIAVMPTMDCLPIFLACDESIFEQQGVDVHLRRYTAQMDCDTAIERKRVEGAVTDLIRAHHIEKRGTALTYPISTNLYWQFITNKRSRISELKQLSDKMVAMTRYSATDYLATLAIDSGKPKYDAYKVQINDLNIRLRMLLNNEMDAMLLPEPQATKARLEQHVKLFDSRDKNLQLGVVAFRKKILLEPRRKDQVAKFIKAYNIAVDSINSRGVQYYASIITKYTGADAKTISNLPKLKYEHAMEPRRRDLAVAQK
;
A
#
# COMPACT_ATOMS: atom_id res chain seq x y z
N MET A 1 -47.29 -64.91 -8.85
CA MET A 1 -45.85 -65.25 -8.65
C MET A 1 -44.88 -64.34 -9.38
N ASN A 2 -45.34 -63.21 -9.98
CA ASN A 2 -44.47 -62.31 -10.76
C ASN A 2 -44.19 -60.90 -10.10
N LYS A 3 -44.80 -60.63 -8.92
CA LYS A 3 -44.57 -59.33 -8.23
C LYS A 3 -43.36 -59.36 -7.28
N PHE A 4 -42.89 -60.53 -6.91
CA PHE A 4 -41.74 -60.66 -5.98
C PHE A 4 -40.39 -60.61 -6.72
N LYS A 5 -40.33 -60.95 -8.00
CA LYS A 5 -39.07 -60.89 -8.79
C LYS A 5 -38.73 -59.48 -9.29
N THR A 6 -39.70 -58.59 -9.43
CA THR A 6 -39.51 -57.19 -9.82
C THR A 6 -39.01 -56.32 -8.66
N PHE A 7 -39.34 -56.69 -7.41
CA PHE A 7 -38.93 -55.91 -6.24
C PHE A 7 -37.45 -56.19 -5.87
N THR A 8 -36.96 -57.41 -6.07
CA THR A 8 -35.56 -57.78 -5.88
C THR A 8 -34.62 -57.23 -6.95
N ALA A 9 -35.05 -57.05 -8.18
CA ALA A 9 -34.28 -56.43 -9.25
C ALA A 9 -34.14 -54.93 -9.08
N LEU A 10 -35.16 -54.23 -8.50
CA LEU A 10 -35.17 -52.82 -8.23
C LEU A 10 -34.29 -52.46 -7.01
N MET A 11 -34.18 -53.35 -6.02
CA MET A 11 -33.28 -53.20 -4.90
C MET A 11 -31.78 -53.40 -5.23
N LEU A 12 -31.50 -54.27 -6.23
CA LEU A 12 -30.11 -54.47 -6.71
C LEU A 12 -29.62 -53.33 -7.57
N LEU A 13 -30.50 -52.61 -8.28
CA LEU A 13 -30.14 -51.43 -9.07
C LEU A 13 -29.92 -50.19 -8.22
N LEU A 14 -30.50 -50.11 -7.02
CA LEU A 14 -30.24 -49.00 -6.06
C LEU A 14 -28.94 -49.18 -5.26
N ALA A 15 -28.35 -50.40 -5.22
CA ALA A 15 -27.10 -50.65 -4.49
C ALA A 15 -25.83 -50.32 -5.31
N ILE A 16 -25.95 -50.09 -6.64
CA ILE A 16 -24.82 -49.78 -7.53
C ILE A 16 -24.60 -48.27 -7.67
N GLY A 17 -25.52 -47.42 -7.17
CA GLY A 17 -25.46 -45.97 -7.28
C GLY A 17 -24.61 -45.24 -6.26
N PHE A 18 -24.00 -45.93 -5.26
CA PHE A 18 -23.23 -45.29 -4.18
C PHE A 18 -21.74 -45.66 -4.13
N ALA A 19 -21.18 -46.21 -5.21
CA ALA A 19 -19.74 -46.24 -5.36
C ALA A 19 -19.24 -44.90 -5.92
N GLY A 20 -19.66 -43.79 -5.29
CA GLY A 20 -19.06 -42.47 -5.51
C GLY A 20 -17.61 -42.56 -5.06
N CYS A 21 -16.66 -42.52 -6.01
CA CYS A 21 -15.23 -42.46 -5.79
C CYS A 21 -14.87 -41.17 -5.03
N GLY A 22 -15.34 -41.07 -3.81
CA GLY A 22 -14.93 -40.01 -2.88
C GLY A 22 -13.53 -40.30 -2.40
N LYS A 23 -12.58 -39.47 -2.77
CA LYS A 23 -11.20 -39.54 -2.20
C LYS A 23 -11.29 -39.67 -0.69
N SER A 24 -10.54 -40.61 -0.10
CA SER A 24 -10.51 -40.80 1.36
C SER A 24 -10.08 -39.51 2.08
N GLU A 25 -10.45 -39.35 3.35
CA GLU A 25 -10.02 -38.18 4.13
C GLU A 25 -8.50 -38.04 4.16
N ALA A 26 -7.77 -39.14 4.26
CA ALA A 26 -6.30 -39.16 4.19
C ALA A 26 -5.78 -38.70 2.83
N GLU A 27 -6.46 -39.04 1.74
CA GLU A 27 -6.11 -38.61 0.38
C GLU A 27 -6.45 -37.12 0.15
N ARG A 28 -7.60 -36.64 0.64
CA ARG A 28 -7.95 -35.21 0.67
C ARG A 28 -6.93 -34.42 1.51
N HIS A 29 -6.52 -34.93 2.66
CA HIS A 29 -5.52 -34.29 3.50
C HIS A 29 -4.12 -34.28 2.85
N ARG A 30 -3.73 -35.33 2.16
CA ARG A 30 -2.46 -35.40 1.39
C ARG A 30 -2.47 -34.43 0.20
N LEU A 31 -3.57 -34.35 -0.54
CA LEU A 31 -3.73 -33.40 -1.65
C LEU A 31 -3.72 -31.96 -1.13
N SER A 32 -4.42 -31.66 -0.04
CA SER A 32 -4.40 -30.35 0.62
C SER A 32 -2.99 -29.96 1.11
N LYS A 33 -2.26 -30.89 1.71
CA LYS A 33 -0.86 -30.66 2.15
C LYS A 33 0.08 -30.45 0.96
N LYS A 34 -0.06 -31.23 -0.11
CA LYS A 34 0.75 -31.08 -1.33
C LYS A 34 0.44 -29.74 -2.04
N GLU A 35 -0.83 -29.38 -2.12
CA GLU A 35 -1.25 -28.13 -2.73
C GLU A 35 -0.75 -26.92 -1.92
N LYS A 36 -0.86 -26.98 -0.58
CA LYS A 36 -0.28 -25.97 0.30
C LYS A 36 1.22 -25.82 0.11
N ALA A 37 1.95 -26.92 0.06
CA ALA A 37 3.40 -26.90 -0.19
C ALA A 37 3.75 -26.30 -1.57
N ARG A 38 2.92 -26.56 -2.60
CA ARG A 38 3.06 -25.95 -3.92
C ARG A 38 2.85 -24.44 -3.87
N LEU A 39 1.76 -23.99 -3.25
CA LEU A 39 1.47 -22.55 -3.07
C LEU A 39 2.56 -21.84 -2.27
N ASP A 40 3.04 -22.46 -1.19
CA ASP A 40 4.17 -21.92 -0.39
C ASP A 40 5.47 -21.82 -1.22
N SER A 41 5.69 -22.79 -2.14
CA SER A 41 6.84 -22.75 -3.04
C SER A 41 6.72 -21.64 -4.07
N LEU A 42 5.54 -21.43 -4.67
CA LEU A 42 5.27 -20.35 -5.59
C LEU A 42 5.43 -18.99 -4.88
N ASP A 43 4.86 -18.84 -3.67
CA ASP A 43 5.00 -17.62 -2.90
C ASP A 43 6.46 -17.29 -2.53
N ARG A 44 7.27 -18.32 -2.21
CA ARG A 44 8.72 -18.13 -2.01
C ARG A 44 9.45 -17.71 -3.28
N ALA A 45 8.98 -18.16 -4.43
CA ALA A 45 9.55 -17.83 -5.72
C ALA A 45 9.17 -16.43 -6.20
N ALA A 46 7.98 -15.94 -5.88
CA ALA A 46 7.49 -14.64 -6.27
C ALA A 46 8.30 -13.46 -5.67
N LEU A 47 8.25 -12.32 -6.33
CA LEU A 47 8.75 -11.05 -5.80
C LEU A 47 7.67 -10.43 -4.92
N LYS A 48 7.89 -10.36 -3.61
CA LYS A 48 6.91 -9.84 -2.65
C LYS A 48 7.14 -8.36 -2.38
N ILE A 49 6.10 -7.55 -2.53
CA ILE A 49 6.16 -6.09 -2.35
C ILE A 49 5.11 -5.69 -1.32
N ALA A 50 5.53 -4.99 -0.26
CA ALA A 50 4.63 -4.35 0.69
C ALA A 50 4.09 -3.04 0.11
N VAL A 51 2.76 -2.86 0.13
CA VAL A 51 2.08 -1.71 -0.45
C VAL A 51 1.06 -1.12 0.54
N MET A 52 0.81 0.18 0.39
CA MET A 52 -0.14 0.97 1.18
C MET A 52 -1.37 1.34 0.34
N PRO A 53 -2.54 1.64 0.96
CA PRO A 53 -3.74 2.04 0.24
C PRO A 53 -3.67 3.52 -0.19
N THR A 54 -2.64 3.88 -0.97
CA THR A 54 -2.29 5.24 -1.38
C THR A 54 -2.15 5.35 -2.89
N MET A 55 -2.36 6.54 -3.44
CA MET A 55 -2.39 6.73 -4.89
C MET A 55 -1.03 6.58 -5.56
N ASP A 56 0.07 6.75 -4.87
CA ASP A 56 1.41 6.48 -5.40
C ASP A 56 1.67 4.98 -5.67
N CYS A 57 0.89 4.09 -5.05
CA CYS A 57 0.90 2.67 -5.35
C CYS A 57 0.09 2.30 -6.61
N LEU A 58 -0.67 3.21 -7.21
CA LEU A 58 -1.54 2.90 -8.34
C LEU A 58 -0.83 2.23 -9.52
N PRO A 59 0.39 2.62 -9.95
CA PRO A 59 1.09 1.89 -11.01
C PRO A 59 1.36 0.42 -10.65
N ILE A 60 1.65 0.13 -9.38
CA ILE A 60 1.88 -1.24 -8.90
C ILE A 60 0.56 -2.03 -8.88
N PHE A 61 -0.52 -1.40 -8.43
CA PHE A 61 -1.84 -2.02 -8.41
C PHE A 61 -2.33 -2.35 -9.82
N LEU A 62 -2.16 -1.40 -10.74
CA LEU A 62 -2.52 -1.58 -12.15
C LEU A 62 -1.70 -2.70 -12.79
N ALA A 63 -0.39 -2.72 -12.58
CA ALA A 63 0.49 -3.74 -13.12
C ALA A 63 0.16 -5.15 -12.59
N CYS A 64 -0.33 -5.25 -11.37
CA CYS A 64 -0.80 -6.50 -10.79
C CYS A 64 -2.18 -6.90 -11.35
N ASP A 65 -3.14 -5.97 -11.41
CA ASP A 65 -4.55 -6.26 -11.74
C ASP A 65 -4.76 -6.56 -13.22
N GLU A 66 -3.99 -5.90 -14.10
CA GLU A 66 -4.01 -6.10 -15.56
C GLU A 66 -2.91 -7.08 -16.05
N SER A 67 -2.35 -7.89 -15.15
CA SER A 67 -1.33 -8.90 -15.47
C SER A 67 -0.10 -8.35 -16.21
N ILE A 68 0.23 -7.06 -16.06
CA ILE A 68 1.41 -6.46 -16.71
C ILE A 68 2.69 -7.09 -16.16
N PHE A 69 2.73 -7.41 -14.86
CA PHE A 69 3.87 -8.13 -14.27
C PHE A 69 4.09 -9.48 -14.92
N GLU A 70 3.03 -10.27 -15.11
CA GLU A 70 3.07 -11.58 -15.76
C GLU A 70 3.52 -11.46 -17.24
N GLN A 71 3.02 -10.47 -17.96
CA GLN A 71 3.42 -10.17 -19.35
C GLN A 71 4.91 -9.80 -19.45
N GLN A 72 5.49 -9.22 -18.40
CA GLN A 72 6.93 -8.98 -18.33
C GLN A 72 7.73 -10.16 -17.76
N GLY A 73 7.09 -11.29 -17.48
CA GLY A 73 7.73 -12.51 -16.98
C GLY A 73 8.22 -12.42 -15.55
N VAL A 74 7.50 -11.69 -14.70
CA VAL A 74 7.74 -11.63 -13.25
C VAL A 74 6.45 -11.89 -12.49
N ASP A 75 6.53 -12.84 -11.55
CA ASP A 75 5.45 -13.10 -10.59
C ASP A 75 5.64 -12.17 -9.39
N VAL A 76 4.63 -11.32 -9.11
CA VAL A 76 4.65 -10.31 -8.06
C VAL A 76 3.49 -10.53 -7.09
N HIS A 77 3.80 -10.77 -5.83
CA HIS A 77 2.81 -10.88 -4.77
C HIS A 77 2.75 -9.62 -3.92
N LEU A 78 1.63 -8.91 -3.94
CA LEU A 78 1.42 -7.73 -3.13
C LEU A 78 1.04 -8.11 -1.69
N ARG A 79 1.77 -7.56 -0.72
CA ARG A 79 1.43 -7.62 0.71
C ARG A 79 0.83 -6.26 1.11
N ARG A 80 -0.47 -6.24 1.31
CA ARG A 80 -1.24 -5.03 1.59
C ARG A 80 -1.23 -4.73 3.08
N TYR A 81 -0.84 -3.53 3.43
CA TYR A 81 -0.84 -3.00 4.79
C TYR A 81 -1.57 -1.65 4.82
N THR A 82 -2.11 -1.28 5.97
CA THR A 82 -2.75 0.02 6.21
C THR A 82 -1.92 0.91 7.14
N ALA A 83 -0.95 0.29 7.84
CA ALA A 83 -0.01 0.98 8.70
C ALA A 83 1.42 0.92 8.13
N GLN A 84 2.07 2.07 8.01
CA GLN A 84 3.43 2.17 7.47
C GLN A 84 4.44 1.30 8.24
N MET A 85 4.30 1.22 9.57
CA MET A 85 5.19 0.40 10.40
C MET A 85 5.12 -1.09 10.07
N ASP A 86 4.00 -1.58 9.54
CA ASP A 86 3.88 -2.98 9.13
C ASP A 86 4.65 -3.25 7.84
N CYS A 87 4.65 -2.30 6.89
CA CYS A 87 5.50 -2.35 5.70
C CYS A 87 6.98 -2.42 6.10
N ASP A 88 7.40 -1.56 7.03
CA ASP A 88 8.79 -1.52 7.51
C ASP A 88 9.18 -2.82 8.20
N THR A 89 8.31 -3.31 9.09
CA THR A 89 8.53 -4.60 9.77
C THR A 89 8.62 -5.76 8.76
N ALA A 90 7.82 -5.72 7.70
CA ALA A 90 7.84 -6.75 6.67
C ALA A 90 9.16 -6.77 5.90
N ILE A 91 9.71 -5.60 5.53
CA ILE A 91 10.99 -5.53 4.80
C ILE A 91 12.18 -5.88 5.71
N GLU A 92 12.21 -5.40 6.95
CA GLU A 92 13.27 -5.71 7.92
C GLU A 92 13.31 -7.21 8.28
N ARG A 93 12.14 -7.82 8.51
CA ARG A 93 12.02 -9.25 8.80
C ARG A 93 12.09 -10.13 7.56
N LYS A 94 12.44 -9.60 6.40
CA LYS A 94 12.61 -10.32 5.13
C LYS A 94 11.35 -11.07 4.68
N ARG A 95 10.16 -10.59 5.08
CA ARG A 95 8.87 -11.13 4.63
C ARG A 95 8.53 -10.68 3.21
N VAL A 96 9.13 -9.56 2.78
CA VAL A 96 9.03 -8.99 1.43
C VAL A 96 10.41 -8.63 0.90
N GLU A 97 10.54 -8.56 -0.40
CA GLU A 97 11.76 -8.14 -1.09
C GLU A 97 11.85 -6.61 -1.22
N GLY A 98 10.68 -5.96 -1.37
CA GLY A 98 10.59 -4.51 -1.45
C GLY A 98 9.35 -3.97 -0.72
N ALA A 99 9.31 -2.65 -0.52
CA ALA A 99 8.21 -1.95 0.11
C ALA A 99 8.05 -0.54 -0.46
N VAL A 100 6.80 -0.10 -0.60
CA VAL A 100 6.49 1.32 -0.79
C VAL A 100 6.61 2.01 0.57
N THR A 101 7.43 3.05 0.64
CA THR A 101 7.76 3.75 1.89
C THR A 101 8.17 5.19 1.62
N ASP A 102 8.67 5.91 2.62
CA ASP A 102 9.30 7.21 2.46
C ASP A 102 10.80 7.16 2.83
N LEU A 103 11.57 8.11 2.30
CA LEU A 103 13.02 8.16 2.47
C LEU A 103 13.45 8.29 3.93
N ILE A 104 12.66 8.98 4.78
CA ILE A 104 12.99 9.15 6.20
C ILE A 104 12.87 7.81 6.93
N ARG A 105 11.79 7.08 6.67
CA ARG A 105 11.62 5.73 7.21
C ARG A 105 12.66 4.77 6.65
N ALA A 106 12.90 4.82 5.36
CA ALA A 106 13.91 4.00 4.71
C ALA A 106 15.30 4.21 5.33
N HIS A 107 15.70 5.48 5.56
CA HIS A 107 16.94 5.77 6.26
C HIS A 107 16.96 5.24 7.71
N HIS A 108 15.83 5.33 8.41
CA HIS A 108 15.72 4.75 9.75
C HIS A 108 15.86 3.21 9.75
N ILE A 109 15.32 2.53 8.74
CA ILE A 109 15.51 1.10 8.51
C ILE A 109 16.99 0.77 8.24
N GLU A 110 17.66 1.58 7.42
CA GLU A 110 19.10 1.41 7.13
C GLU A 110 19.95 1.58 8.38
N LYS A 111 19.64 2.55 9.25
CA LYS A 111 20.31 2.71 10.56
C LYS A 111 20.18 1.47 11.46
N ARG A 112 19.12 0.68 11.27
CA ARG A 112 18.92 -0.60 11.99
C ARG A 112 19.56 -1.79 11.28
N GLY A 113 20.35 -1.58 10.23
CA GLY A 113 21.17 -2.59 9.56
C GLY A 113 20.55 -3.26 8.35
N THR A 114 19.40 -2.80 7.85
CA THR A 114 18.81 -3.30 6.60
C THR A 114 19.14 -2.36 5.45
N ALA A 115 20.22 -2.64 4.69
CA ALA A 115 20.61 -1.84 3.55
C ALA A 115 19.56 -1.89 2.43
N LEU A 116 19.19 -0.71 1.91
CA LEU A 116 18.14 -0.51 0.91
C LEU A 116 18.71 0.11 -0.38
N THR A 117 17.94 0.00 -1.45
CA THR A 117 18.13 0.73 -2.71
C THR A 117 16.77 1.26 -3.17
N TYR A 118 16.77 2.38 -3.87
CA TYR A 118 15.57 3.16 -4.21
C TYR A 118 15.46 3.36 -5.73
N PRO A 119 15.16 2.32 -6.53
CA PRO A 119 15.09 2.44 -7.98
C PRO A 119 13.89 3.25 -8.47
N ILE A 120 12.92 3.52 -7.60
CA ILE A 120 11.70 4.26 -7.95
C ILE A 120 11.45 5.33 -6.89
N SER A 121 11.44 6.59 -7.31
CA SER A 121 10.84 7.70 -6.57
C SER A 121 9.37 7.78 -6.97
N THR A 122 8.45 7.79 -5.99
CA THR A 122 7.02 7.84 -6.26
C THR A 122 6.49 9.28 -6.19
N ASN A 123 5.30 9.52 -6.75
CA ASN A 123 4.63 10.81 -6.65
C ASN A 123 3.86 10.99 -5.34
N LEU A 124 4.21 10.25 -4.28
CA LEU A 124 3.60 10.37 -2.96
C LEU A 124 3.82 11.77 -2.40
N TYR A 125 2.75 12.41 -1.98
CA TYR A 125 2.76 13.65 -1.22
C TYR A 125 1.76 13.59 -0.07
N TRP A 126 2.03 14.36 0.96
CA TRP A 126 1.17 14.43 2.14
C TRP A 126 0.62 15.84 2.29
N GLN A 127 -0.65 15.92 2.66
CA GLN A 127 -1.33 17.16 2.94
C GLN A 127 -1.52 17.33 4.44
N PHE A 128 -1.15 18.49 4.95
CA PHE A 128 -1.45 18.89 6.32
C PHE A 128 -2.90 19.38 6.36
N ILE A 129 -3.76 18.57 6.95
CA ILE A 129 -5.21 18.82 7.00
C ILE A 129 -5.63 19.05 8.44
N THR A 130 -6.41 20.11 8.65
CA THR A 130 -6.96 20.48 9.96
C THR A 130 -8.44 20.14 10.03
N ASN A 131 -8.88 19.81 11.24
CA ASN A 131 -10.28 19.54 11.51
C ASN A 131 -11.11 20.82 11.35
N LYS A 132 -12.22 20.73 10.62
CA LYS A 132 -13.13 21.87 10.41
C LYS A 132 -13.67 22.45 11.72
N ARG A 133 -13.87 21.63 12.76
CA ARG A 133 -14.33 22.11 14.07
C ARG A 133 -13.26 22.83 14.87
N SER A 134 -11.99 22.47 14.66
CA SER A 134 -10.86 23.15 15.35
C SER A 134 -10.63 24.56 14.82
N ARG A 135 -11.24 24.94 13.69
CA ARG A 135 -11.16 26.28 13.06
C ARG A 135 -9.72 26.77 12.86
N ILE A 136 -8.81 25.83 12.59
CA ILE A 136 -7.40 26.13 12.33
C ILE A 136 -7.25 26.42 10.84
N SER A 137 -6.96 27.70 10.50
CA SER A 137 -6.70 28.17 9.13
C SER A 137 -5.25 28.59 8.90
N GLU A 138 -4.45 28.69 9.98
CA GLU A 138 -3.05 29.09 9.94
C GLU A 138 -2.22 28.25 10.93
N LEU A 139 -0.95 27.99 10.60
CA LEU A 139 -0.07 27.15 11.42
C LEU A 139 0.18 27.69 12.84
N LYS A 140 0.14 29.03 13.05
CA LYS A 140 0.28 29.62 14.38
C LYS A 140 -0.84 29.22 15.36
N GLN A 141 -1.99 28.74 14.85
CA GLN A 141 -3.13 28.28 15.65
C GLN A 141 -2.99 26.84 16.14
N LEU A 142 -1.82 26.20 15.95
CA LEU A 142 -1.53 24.86 16.45
C LEU A 142 -1.22 24.80 17.95
N SER A 143 -1.27 25.92 18.69
CA SER A 143 -1.10 25.95 20.15
C SER A 143 -2.08 24.99 20.84
N ASP A 144 -1.58 24.10 21.69
CA ASP A 144 -2.35 23.09 22.43
C ASP A 144 -3.16 22.14 21.53
N LYS A 145 -2.71 21.91 20.30
CA LYS A 145 -3.39 21.06 19.32
C LYS A 145 -2.68 19.74 19.10
N MET A 146 -3.46 18.71 18.81
CA MET A 146 -2.98 17.37 18.48
C MET A 146 -2.79 17.20 16.96
N VAL A 147 -1.58 16.82 16.56
CA VAL A 147 -1.21 16.57 15.17
C VAL A 147 -0.88 15.09 14.98
N ALA A 148 -1.75 14.34 14.25
CA ALA A 148 -1.51 12.93 14.01
C ALA A 148 -0.47 12.70 12.90
N MET A 149 0.52 11.87 13.21
CA MET A 149 1.61 11.50 12.31
C MET A 149 2.09 10.06 12.59
N THR A 150 3.08 9.57 11.86
CA THR A 150 3.85 8.36 12.17
C THR A 150 5.26 8.76 12.54
N ARG A 151 5.78 8.34 13.69
CA ARG A 151 7.15 8.67 14.12
C ARG A 151 8.20 8.20 13.11
N TYR A 152 9.27 8.97 12.98
CA TYR A 152 10.40 8.68 12.09
C TYR A 152 9.97 8.48 10.62
N SER A 153 9.04 9.32 10.15
CA SER A 153 8.52 9.28 8.77
C SER A 153 8.46 10.68 8.17
N ALA A 154 8.17 10.73 6.87
CA ALA A 154 7.86 12.00 6.20
C ALA A 154 6.73 12.78 6.91
N THR A 155 5.74 12.08 7.51
CA THR A 155 4.65 12.75 8.23
C THR A 155 5.12 13.36 9.57
N ASP A 156 6.08 12.75 10.26
CA ASP A 156 6.71 13.32 11.46
C ASP A 156 7.53 14.56 11.10
N TYR A 157 8.35 14.47 10.08
CA TYR A 157 9.13 15.60 9.56
C TYR A 157 8.25 16.78 9.16
N LEU A 158 7.19 16.52 8.40
CA LEU A 158 6.26 17.56 7.95
C LEU A 158 5.45 18.16 9.11
N ALA A 159 5.09 17.38 10.13
CA ALA A 159 4.45 17.88 11.34
C ALA A 159 5.40 18.81 12.10
N THR A 160 6.66 18.42 12.28
CA THR A 160 7.70 19.27 12.89
C THR A 160 7.86 20.57 12.09
N LEU A 161 8.00 20.45 10.74
CA LEU A 161 8.14 21.62 9.88
C LEU A 161 6.94 22.58 9.98
N ALA A 162 5.72 22.06 10.12
CA ALA A 162 4.51 22.86 10.29
C ALA A 162 4.53 23.61 11.63
N ILE A 163 4.87 22.93 12.72
CA ILE A 163 4.95 23.49 14.06
C ILE A 163 6.03 24.57 14.12
N ASP A 164 7.24 24.28 13.63
CA ASP A 164 8.37 25.22 13.61
C ASP A 164 8.09 26.46 12.75
N SER A 165 7.40 26.27 11.61
CA SER A 165 7.02 27.38 10.73
C SER A 165 5.89 28.24 11.34
N GLY A 166 4.96 27.60 12.04
CA GLY A 166 3.82 28.28 12.65
C GLY A 166 4.17 29.03 13.92
N LYS A 167 5.23 28.62 14.63
CA LYS A 167 5.66 29.16 15.91
C LYS A 167 4.47 29.36 16.88
N PRO A 168 3.69 28.33 17.18
CA PRO A 168 2.54 28.44 18.05
C PRO A 168 2.99 28.93 19.45
N LYS A 169 2.11 29.65 20.14
CA LYS A 169 2.43 30.22 21.47
C LYS A 169 2.70 29.12 22.51
N TYR A 170 1.98 28.02 22.44
CA TYR A 170 2.13 26.87 23.32
C TYR A 170 2.45 25.62 22.47
N ASP A 171 2.89 24.53 23.11
CA ASP A 171 3.28 23.28 22.47
C ASP A 171 2.15 22.71 21.63
N ALA A 172 2.49 22.19 20.46
CA ALA A 172 1.63 21.33 19.66
C ALA A 172 2.04 19.87 19.87
N TYR A 173 1.07 19.00 20.10
CA TYR A 173 1.32 17.60 20.48
C TYR A 173 1.30 16.69 19.28
N LYS A 174 2.45 16.08 18.94
CA LYS A 174 2.52 15.06 17.89
C LYS A 174 2.02 13.71 18.42
N VAL A 175 0.94 13.20 17.84
CA VAL A 175 0.29 11.95 18.25
C VAL A 175 0.55 10.87 17.20
N GLN A 176 1.12 9.74 17.63
CA GLN A 176 1.43 8.64 16.73
C GLN A 176 0.17 7.83 16.39
N ILE A 177 -0.30 7.93 15.15
CA ILE A 177 -1.37 7.13 14.56
C ILE A 177 -0.83 6.53 13.25
N ASN A 178 -0.49 5.25 13.25
CA ASN A 178 0.21 4.62 12.13
C ASN A 178 -0.71 4.21 10.97
N ASP A 179 -1.92 3.78 11.27
CA ASP A 179 -2.90 3.33 10.28
C ASP A 179 -3.59 4.54 9.63
N LEU A 180 -3.52 4.60 8.29
CA LEU A 180 -4.08 5.71 7.50
C LEU A 180 -5.61 5.79 7.58
N ASN A 181 -6.29 4.65 7.64
CA ASN A 181 -7.74 4.61 7.69
C ASN A 181 -8.25 5.03 9.08
N ILE A 182 -7.52 4.61 10.14
CA ILE A 182 -7.80 5.08 11.51
C ILE A 182 -7.56 6.59 11.59
N ARG A 183 -6.45 7.08 11.05
CA ARG A 183 -6.13 8.51 11.02
C ARG A 183 -7.24 9.32 10.37
N LEU A 184 -7.69 8.90 9.18
CA LEU A 184 -8.81 9.56 8.50
C LEU A 184 -10.10 9.52 9.34
N ARG A 185 -10.47 8.37 9.91
CA ARG A 185 -11.67 8.25 10.75
C ARG A 185 -11.63 9.17 11.96
N MET A 186 -10.49 9.27 12.64
CA MET A 186 -10.33 10.18 13.79
C MET A 186 -10.54 11.64 13.39
N LEU A 187 -10.08 12.05 12.19
CA LEU A 187 -10.38 13.38 11.67
C LEU A 187 -11.89 13.57 11.44
N LEU A 188 -12.51 12.63 10.74
CA LEU A 188 -13.93 12.71 10.41
C LEU A 188 -14.83 12.69 11.66
N ASN A 189 -14.42 11.97 12.70
CA ASN A 189 -15.11 11.91 13.99
C ASN A 189 -14.78 13.10 14.91
N ASN A 190 -13.90 14.02 14.49
CA ASN A 190 -13.44 15.17 15.29
C ASN A 190 -12.64 14.79 16.55
N GLU A 191 -11.90 13.68 16.50
CA GLU A 191 -11.06 13.19 17.59
C GLU A 191 -9.62 13.73 17.51
N MET A 192 -9.25 14.40 16.42
CA MET A 192 -7.93 14.99 16.18
C MET A 192 -8.07 16.40 15.57
N ASP A 193 -7.16 17.29 15.94
CA ASP A 193 -7.16 18.68 15.44
C ASP A 193 -6.55 18.80 14.04
N ALA A 194 -5.47 18.08 13.77
CA ALA A 194 -4.76 18.09 12.49
C ALA A 194 -4.06 16.76 12.21
N MET A 195 -3.72 16.53 10.94
CA MET A 195 -2.97 15.36 10.53
C MET A 195 -2.34 15.48 9.14
N LEU A 196 -1.42 14.58 8.84
CA LEU A 196 -0.85 14.38 7.51
C LEU A 196 -1.56 13.21 6.83
N LEU A 197 -2.17 13.47 5.67
CA LEU A 197 -2.84 12.45 4.85
C LEU A 197 -2.34 12.48 3.41
N PRO A 198 -2.09 11.30 2.80
CA PRO A 198 -1.88 11.16 1.36
C PRO A 198 -3.21 11.06 0.61
N GLU A 199 -3.18 11.00 -0.71
CA GLU A 199 -4.35 10.64 -1.51
C GLU A 199 -4.59 9.10 -1.50
N PRO A 200 -5.83 8.63 -1.48
CA PRO A 200 -7.10 9.35 -1.62
C PRO A 200 -7.69 9.89 -0.31
N GLN A 201 -7.09 9.59 0.85
CA GLN A 201 -7.61 9.97 2.18
C GLN A 201 -7.72 11.50 2.32
N ALA A 202 -6.76 12.24 1.75
CA ALA A 202 -6.78 13.70 1.78
C ALA A 202 -7.97 14.28 0.99
N THR A 203 -8.28 13.71 -0.18
CA THR A 203 -9.48 14.10 -0.96
C THR A 203 -10.75 13.82 -0.17
N LYS A 204 -10.88 12.65 0.46
CA LYS A 204 -12.04 12.34 1.31
C LYS A 204 -12.20 13.36 2.45
N ALA A 205 -11.13 13.72 3.12
CA ALA A 205 -11.14 14.73 4.17
C ALA A 205 -11.61 16.10 3.66
N ARG A 206 -11.10 16.55 2.50
CA ARG A 206 -11.50 17.82 1.89
C ARG A 206 -12.97 17.82 1.44
N LEU A 207 -13.49 16.71 0.92
CA LEU A 207 -14.92 16.58 0.59
C LEU A 207 -15.84 16.70 1.81
N GLU A 208 -15.33 16.35 2.98
CA GLU A 208 -16.01 16.56 4.27
C GLU A 208 -15.69 17.94 4.89
N GLN A 209 -15.14 18.87 4.07
CA GLN A 209 -14.85 20.26 4.43
C GLN A 209 -13.76 20.46 5.49
N HIS A 210 -12.86 19.49 5.65
CA HIS A 210 -11.63 19.69 6.41
C HIS A 210 -10.63 20.54 5.62
N VAL A 211 -9.83 21.37 6.31
CA VAL A 211 -9.04 22.41 5.69
C VAL A 211 -7.61 21.93 5.40
N LYS A 212 -7.18 22.01 4.14
CA LYS A 212 -5.76 21.81 3.79
C LYS A 212 -5.00 23.11 4.02
N LEU A 213 -3.99 23.12 4.89
CA LEU A 213 -3.12 24.25 5.09
C LEU A 213 -1.95 24.30 4.10
N PHE A 214 -1.30 23.16 3.88
CA PHE A 214 -0.24 23.01 2.88
C PHE A 214 -0.08 21.55 2.48
N ASP A 215 0.76 21.27 1.49
CA ASP A 215 1.24 19.92 1.20
C ASP A 215 2.76 19.86 0.99
N SER A 216 3.33 18.65 0.96
CA SER A 216 4.79 18.46 0.81
C SER A 216 5.34 19.01 -0.51
N ARG A 217 4.51 19.16 -1.55
CA ARG A 217 4.89 19.75 -2.85
C ARG A 217 5.16 21.25 -2.71
N ASP A 218 4.44 21.96 -1.83
CA ASP A 218 4.66 23.40 -1.53
C ASP A 218 6.08 23.61 -0.95
N LYS A 219 6.68 22.57 -0.37
CA LYS A 219 8.06 22.56 0.12
C LYS A 219 9.06 21.95 -0.87
N ASN A 220 8.60 21.62 -2.08
CA ASN A 220 9.40 20.95 -3.10
C ASN A 220 10.05 19.65 -2.57
N LEU A 221 9.30 18.84 -1.80
CA LEU A 221 9.73 17.57 -1.23
C LEU A 221 9.08 16.40 -1.98
N GLN A 222 9.91 15.44 -2.37
CA GLN A 222 9.49 14.18 -3.01
C GLN A 222 10.14 13.03 -2.23
N LEU A 223 9.46 12.56 -1.19
CA LEU A 223 10.02 11.63 -0.22
C LEU A 223 9.53 10.19 -0.42
N GLY A 224 8.50 9.95 -1.23
CA GLY A 224 7.97 8.61 -1.49
C GLY A 224 8.91 7.79 -2.37
N VAL A 225 9.09 6.51 -2.04
CA VAL A 225 9.95 5.59 -2.79
C VAL A 225 9.41 4.16 -2.76
N VAL A 226 9.78 3.37 -3.80
CA VAL A 226 9.78 1.91 -3.70
C VAL A 226 11.20 1.49 -3.36
N ALA A 227 11.36 0.96 -2.15
CA ALA A 227 12.64 0.49 -1.63
C ALA A 227 12.76 -1.03 -1.77
N PHE A 228 13.94 -1.52 -2.15
CA PHE A 228 14.28 -2.94 -2.15
C PHE A 228 15.45 -3.21 -1.21
N ARG A 229 15.45 -4.38 -0.56
CA ARG A 229 16.62 -4.82 0.20
C ARG A 229 17.81 -4.99 -0.73
N LYS A 230 18.91 -4.26 -0.51
CA LYS A 230 20.12 -4.28 -1.38
C LYS A 230 20.68 -5.69 -1.55
N LYS A 231 20.61 -6.52 -0.51
CA LYS A 231 21.13 -7.88 -0.52
C LYS A 231 20.49 -8.78 -1.59
N ILE A 232 19.19 -8.59 -1.92
CA ILE A 232 18.53 -9.44 -2.91
C ILE A 232 19.06 -9.23 -4.33
N LEU A 233 19.61 -8.05 -4.62
CA LEU A 233 20.17 -7.74 -5.94
C LEU A 233 21.49 -8.47 -6.22
N LEU A 234 22.08 -9.11 -5.21
CA LEU A 234 23.24 -10.00 -5.37
C LEU A 234 22.84 -11.35 -5.97
N GLU A 235 21.56 -11.74 -5.91
CA GLU A 235 21.03 -12.95 -6.52
C GLU A 235 20.58 -12.65 -7.96
N PRO A 236 21.19 -13.28 -9.00
CA PRO A 236 20.86 -12.98 -10.40
C PRO A 236 19.38 -13.03 -10.72
N ARG A 237 18.67 -14.05 -10.18
CA ARG A 237 17.22 -14.20 -10.36
C ARG A 237 16.43 -13.02 -9.77
N ARG A 238 16.75 -12.60 -8.55
CA ARG A 238 16.07 -11.48 -7.88
C ARG A 238 16.37 -10.14 -8.57
N LYS A 239 17.59 -9.96 -9.02
CA LYS A 239 17.97 -8.79 -9.82
C LYS A 239 17.15 -8.70 -11.12
N ASP A 240 16.98 -9.83 -11.84
CA ASP A 240 16.13 -9.91 -13.03
C ASP A 240 14.66 -9.61 -12.71
N GLN A 241 14.12 -10.18 -11.61
CA GLN A 241 12.76 -9.90 -11.17
C GLN A 241 12.53 -8.41 -10.89
N VAL A 242 13.47 -7.73 -10.22
CA VAL A 242 13.40 -6.29 -9.95
C VAL A 242 13.47 -5.48 -11.24
N ALA A 243 14.32 -5.84 -12.20
CA ALA A 243 14.37 -5.18 -13.50
C ALA A 243 13.05 -5.30 -14.28
N LYS A 244 12.44 -6.49 -14.29
CA LYS A 244 11.13 -6.73 -14.90
C LYS A 244 9.99 -5.98 -14.17
N PHE A 245 10.05 -5.92 -12.84
CA PHE A 245 9.12 -5.12 -12.02
C PHE A 245 9.17 -3.64 -12.43
N ILE A 246 10.38 -3.07 -12.57
CA ILE A 246 10.57 -1.67 -12.99
C ILE A 246 9.99 -1.43 -14.39
N LYS A 247 10.22 -2.37 -15.32
CA LYS A 247 9.66 -2.28 -16.67
C LYS A 247 8.14 -2.28 -16.67
N ALA A 248 7.51 -3.19 -15.92
CA ALA A 248 6.07 -3.27 -15.76
C ALA A 248 5.50 -2.01 -15.09
N TYR A 249 6.18 -1.48 -14.07
CA TYR A 249 5.82 -0.20 -13.43
C TYR A 249 5.77 0.94 -14.44
N ASN A 250 6.78 1.07 -15.31
CA ASN A 250 6.82 2.12 -16.34
C ASN A 250 5.67 1.99 -17.37
N ILE A 251 5.34 0.77 -17.79
CA ILE A 251 4.18 0.51 -18.67
C ILE A 251 2.87 0.95 -17.99
N ALA A 252 2.71 0.65 -16.71
CA ALA A 252 1.55 1.08 -15.94
C ALA A 252 1.49 2.61 -15.80
N VAL A 253 2.63 3.26 -15.59
CA VAL A 253 2.74 4.73 -15.56
C VAL A 253 2.27 5.35 -16.87
N ASP A 254 2.71 4.84 -18.02
CA ASP A 254 2.28 5.30 -19.34
C ASP A 254 0.77 5.14 -19.53
N SER A 255 0.23 4.01 -19.12
CA SER A 255 -1.20 3.72 -19.18
C SER A 255 -2.03 4.68 -18.32
N ILE A 256 -1.58 4.98 -17.09
CA ILE A 256 -2.27 5.92 -16.20
C ILE A 256 -2.19 7.35 -16.74
N ASN A 257 -1.02 7.78 -17.21
CA ASN A 257 -0.85 9.13 -17.72
C ASN A 257 -1.64 9.39 -19.01
N SER A 258 -1.84 8.36 -19.84
CA SER A 258 -2.62 8.48 -21.09
C SER A 258 -4.13 8.49 -20.84
N ARG A 259 -4.64 7.66 -19.92
CA ARG A 259 -6.08 7.47 -19.68
C ARG A 259 -6.63 8.29 -18.52
N GLY A 260 -5.76 8.75 -17.62
CA GLY A 260 -6.12 9.42 -16.37
C GLY A 260 -6.51 8.44 -15.26
N VAL A 261 -6.37 8.87 -14.01
CA VAL A 261 -6.58 8.02 -12.82
C VAL A 261 -8.03 7.55 -12.69
N GLN A 262 -9.00 8.36 -13.09
CA GLN A 262 -10.42 8.05 -12.99
C GLN A 262 -10.82 6.84 -13.85
N TYR A 263 -10.12 6.58 -14.93
CA TYR A 263 -10.33 5.40 -15.76
C TYR A 263 -10.14 4.09 -14.96
N TYR A 264 -9.29 4.11 -13.95
CA TYR A 264 -8.95 2.97 -13.09
C TYR A 264 -9.72 2.96 -11.76
N ALA A 265 -10.94 3.53 -11.74
CA ALA A 265 -11.75 3.66 -10.53
C ALA A 265 -11.96 2.33 -9.78
N SER A 266 -12.22 1.25 -10.51
CA SER A 266 -12.39 -0.09 -9.92
C SER A 266 -11.14 -0.58 -9.18
N ILE A 267 -9.98 -0.38 -9.77
CA ILE A 267 -8.68 -0.73 -9.17
C ILE A 267 -8.43 0.15 -7.93
N ILE A 268 -8.67 1.45 -8.03
CA ILE A 268 -8.52 2.37 -6.89
C ILE A 268 -9.43 1.93 -5.74
N THR A 269 -10.72 1.68 -6.00
CA THR A 269 -11.65 1.19 -4.97
C THR A 269 -11.17 -0.12 -4.35
N LYS A 270 -10.76 -1.10 -5.17
CA LYS A 270 -10.27 -2.42 -4.72
C LYS A 270 -9.10 -2.32 -3.75
N TYR A 271 -8.15 -1.43 -4.01
CA TYR A 271 -6.90 -1.37 -3.25
C TYR A 271 -6.90 -0.31 -2.15
N THR A 272 -7.64 0.78 -2.31
CA THR A 272 -7.64 1.89 -1.34
C THR A 272 -8.91 1.98 -0.51
N GLY A 273 -10.02 1.37 -0.95
CA GLY A 273 -11.33 1.51 -0.35
C GLY A 273 -12.00 2.87 -0.62
N ALA A 274 -11.45 3.69 -1.52
CA ALA A 274 -12.04 4.98 -1.87
C ALA A 274 -13.39 4.80 -2.57
N ASP A 275 -14.38 5.62 -2.17
CA ASP A 275 -15.69 5.67 -2.81
C ASP A 275 -15.67 6.44 -4.14
N ALA A 276 -16.70 6.26 -4.96
CA ALA A 276 -16.79 6.88 -6.28
C ALA A 276 -16.72 8.42 -6.22
N LYS A 277 -17.30 9.06 -5.18
CA LYS A 277 -17.25 10.50 -4.98
C LYS A 277 -15.81 10.96 -4.70
N THR A 278 -15.05 10.23 -3.90
CA THR A 278 -13.64 10.52 -3.63
C THR A 278 -12.82 10.38 -4.90
N ILE A 279 -13.01 9.30 -5.67
CA ILE A 279 -12.24 9.04 -6.90
C ILE A 279 -12.50 10.11 -7.96
N SER A 280 -13.76 10.51 -8.18
CA SER A 280 -14.11 11.55 -9.16
C SER A 280 -13.54 12.92 -8.80
N ASN A 281 -13.23 13.16 -7.52
CA ASN A 281 -12.66 14.42 -7.02
C ASN A 281 -11.15 14.35 -6.74
N LEU A 282 -10.49 13.25 -7.11
CA LEU A 282 -9.02 13.19 -7.01
C LEU A 282 -8.40 14.30 -7.85
N PRO A 283 -7.33 14.95 -7.37
CA PRO A 283 -6.61 15.92 -8.16
C PRO A 283 -5.97 15.25 -9.37
N LYS A 284 -5.61 16.04 -10.37
CA LYS A 284 -4.82 15.54 -11.50
C LYS A 284 -3.47 15.05 -10.97
N LEU A 285 -3.28 13.73 -10.99
CA LEU A 285 -2.02 13.08 -10.59
C LEU A 285 -1.23 12.75 -11.85
N LYS A 286 0.05 13.12 -11.86
CA LYS A 286 1.02 12.71 -12.87
C LYS A 286 1.98 11.73 -12.24
N TYR A 287 2.25 10.65 -12.94
CA TYR A 287 3.22 9.63 -12.53
C TYR A 287 4.48 9.74 -13.40
N GLU A 288 5.62 9.51 -12.80
CA GLU A 288 6.90 9.51 -13.49
C GLU A 288 7.41 8.07 -13.65
N HIS A 289 8.16 7.80 -14.71
CA HIS A 289 8.88 6.55 -14.86
C HIS A 289 9.82 6.35 -13.67
N ALA A 290 10.19 5.10 -13.44
CA ALA A 290 11.11 4.73 -12.37
C ALA A 290 12.42 5.51 -12.50
N MET A 291 12.75 6.24 -11.45
CA MET A 291 13.98 7.03 -11.30
C MET A 291 14.39 7.06 -9.84
N GLU A 292 15.69 7.18 -9.62
CA GLU A 292 16.22 7.33 -8.27
C GLU A 292 15.79 8.66 -7.62
N PRO A 293 15.68 8.72 -6.28
CA PRO A 293 15.38 9.94 -5.57
C PRO A 293 16.40 11.04 -5.81
N ARG A 294 15.93 12.28 -5.79
CA ARG A 294 16.81 13.46 -5.93
C ARG A 294 17.77 13.55 -4.73
N ARG A 295 19.00 13.95 -4.97
CA ARG A 295 20.03 14.11 -3.92
C ARG A 295 19.57 14.98 -2.76
N ARG A 296 18.79 16.06 -3.05
CA ARG A 296 18.25 16.95 -2.02
C ARG A 296 17.25 16.24 -1.09
N ASP A 297 16.44 15.32 -1.62
CA ASP A 297 15.44 14.59 -0.82
C ASP A 297 16.12 13.52 0.04
N LEU A 298 17.15 12.86 -0.49
CA LEU A 298 18.03 11.98 0.31
C LEU A 298 18.70 12.74 1.47
N ALA A 299 19.19 13.96 1.22
CA ALA A 299 19.80 14.78 2.26
C ALA A 299 18.80 15.21 3.35
N VAL A 300 17.52 15.43 3.00
CA VAL A 300 16.46 15.70 3.98
C VAL A 300 16.21 14.48 4.87
N ALA A 301 16.25 13.28 4.31
CA ALA A 301 16.01 12.04 5.05
C ALA A 301 17.13 11.69 6.05
N GLN A 302 18.34 12.24 5.86
CA GLN A 302 19.50 11.98 6.70
C GLN A 302 19.62 12.93 7.91
N LYS A 303 18.82 14.00 7.95
CA LYS A 303 18.77 14.96 9.07
C LYS A 303 17.95 14.39 10.24
#